data_3ff166608a4abd23d9c01b2c06040e7a
#
_entry.id   3ff166608a4abd23d9c01b2c06040e7a
#
_cell.length_a   1.000
_cell.length_b   1.000
_cell.length_c   1.000
_cell.angle_alpha   90.00
_cell.angle_beta   90.00
_cell.angle_gamma   90.00
#
_symmetry.space_group_name_H-M   'P 1'
#
loop_
_entity.id
_entity.type
_entity.pdbx_description
1 polymer ?
#
loop_
_entity_poly.entity_id
_entity_poly.type
_entity_poly.pdbx_seq_one_letter_code
_entity_poly.pdbx_strand_id
1 'polypeptide(L)'
;MRQTITPPQLPAVVKNYLKLSEQNNKSVSIAPGVVIDESAGAVTIGAGSKICHGAVIQGPVVIGADCIIGNYAFIRPGCLIGNQVRIGYGTEIKNAVLESTTTIGPQCFISDSVIGKGAYLGAQVRTSNHRLDGKTVHVRLDDEDIDTGCEKLGCYIGPGARLGVQVIILPGRYIAAESTIGPRITIEKNLPKGKYILKQEISCLVGEE
;
A
#
# COMPACT_ATOMS: atom_id res chain seq x y z
N MET A 1 -6.24 -16.04 17.58
CA MET A 1 -5.66 -16.59 16.34
C MET A 1 -6.14 -15.71 15.17
N ARG A 2 -5.27 -14.88 14.60
CA ARG A 2 -5.60 -14.12 13.39
C ARG A 2 -5.22 -14.99 12.20
N GLN A 3 -6.20 -15.37 11.37
CA GLN A 3 -5.93 -16.09 10.13
C GLN A 3 -5.10 -15.21 9.20
N THR A 4 -3.89 -15.63 8.92
CA THR A 4 -3.04 -15.06 7.86
C THR A 4 -3.71 -15.37 6.53
N ILE A 5 -4.05 -14.34 5.74
CA ILE A 5 -4.65 -14.53 4.42
C ILE A 5 -3.55 -15.07 3.51
N THR A 6 -3.63 -16.34 3.15
CA THR A 6 -2.74 -16.95 2.15
C THR A 6 -3.26 -16.70 0.72
N PRO A 7 -2.39 -16.66 -0.30
CA PRO A 7 -2.79 -16.42 -1.69
C PRO A 7 -3.99 -17.23 -2.22
N PRO A 8 -4.21 -18.50 -1.83
CA PRO A 8 -5.41 -19.26 -2.26
C PRO A 8 -6.73 -18.74 -1.65
N GLN A 9 -6.70 -17.94 -0.58
CA GLN A 9 -7.91 -17.39 0.07
C GLN A 9 -8.35 -16.05 -0.54
N LEU A 10 -7.53 -15.43 -1.39
CA LEU A 10 -7.86 -14.19 -2.08
C LEU A 10 -9.23 -14.22 -2.79
N PRO A 11 -9.61 -15.28 -3.55
CA PRO A 11 -10.91 -15.34 -4.22
C PRO A 11 -12.13 -15.28 -3.28
N ALA A 12 -12.02 -15.86 -2.08
CA ALA A 12 -13.10 -15.85 -1.10
C ALA A 12 -13.24 -14.49 -0.41
N VAL A 13 -12.13 -13.84 -0.11
CA VAL A 13 -12.09 -12.46 0.43
C VAL A 13 -12.65 -11.48 -0.59
N VAL A 14 -12.26 -11.61 -1.86
CA VAL A 14 -12.79 -10.82 -2.99
C VAL A 14 -14.30 -10.97 -3.11
N LYS A 15 -14.85 -12.19 -3.07
CA LYS A 15 -16.31 -12.42 -3.13
C LYS A 15 -17.08 -11.74 -1.99
N ASN A 16 -16.53 -11.71 -0.77
CA ASN A 16 -17.15 -11.04 0.36
C ASN A 16 -17.12 -9.52 0.23
N TYR A 17 -16.04 -8.94 -0.32
CA TYR A 17 -15.97 -7.50 -0.62
C TYR A 17 -16.96 -7.09 -1.71
N LEU A 18 -17.14 -7.92 -2.74
CA LEU A 18 -18.09 -7.67 -3.83
C LEU A 18 -19.54 -7.64 -3.33
N LYS A 19 -19.94 -8.56 -2.45
CA LYS A 19 -21.30 -8.60 -1.86
C LYS A 19 -21.63 -7.35 -1.05
N LEU A 20 -20.65 -6.69 -0.44
CA LEU A 20 -20.85 -5.46 0.32
C LEU A 20 -20.98 -4.22 -0.59
N SER A 21 -20.52 -4.27 -1.84
CA SER A 21 -20.60 -3.15 -2.77
C SER A 21 -21.94 -3.02 -3.49
N GLU A 22 -22.76 -4.08 -3.54
CA GLU A 22 -24.04 -4.11 -4.27
C GLU A 22 -25.20 -3.32 -3.61
N GLN A 23 -25.02 -2.83 -2.38
CA GLN A 23 -26.11 -2.20 -1.61
C GLN A 23 -26.18 -0.66 -1.69
N ASN A 24 -25.34 0.01 -2.48
CA ASN A 24 -25.33 1.45 -2.58
C ASN A 24 -25.71 1.94 -3.99
N ASN A 25 -26.80 2.74 -4.09
CA ASN A 25 -27.28 3.37 -5.33
C ASN A 25 -26.33 4.48 -5.87
N LYS A 26 -25.11 4.60 -5.38
CA LYS A 26 -24.14 5.60 -5.86
C LYS A 26 -23.42 5.08 -7.10
N SER A 27 -23.38 5.87 -8.16
CA SER A 27 -22.61 5.55 -9.38
C SER A 27 -21.11 5.71 -9.14
N VAL A 28 -20.31 4.95 -9.89
CA VAL A 28 -18.85 5.16 -10.01
C VAL A 28 -18.62 6.37 -10.90
N SER A 29 -17.74 7.29 -10.48
CA SER A 29 -17.34 8.46 -11.28
C SER A 29 -15.98 8.19 -11.93
N ILE A 30 -15.94 8.18 -13.27
CA ILE A 30 -14.71 7.96 -14.04
C ILE A 30 -14.41 9.23 -14.83
N ALA A 31 -13.27 9.86 -14.55
CA ALA A 31 -12.84 11.08 -15.23
C ALA A 31 -12.28 10.79 -16.63
N PRO A 32 -12.23 11.80 -17.53
CA PRO A 32 -11.60 11.65 -18.84
C PRO A 32 -10.12 11.18 -18.76
N GLY A 33 -9.71 10.39 -19.75
CA GLY A 33 -8.33 9.89 -19.85
C GLY A 33 -7.98 8.76 -18.87
N VAL A 34 -8.95 8.23 -18.15
CA VAL A 34 -8.77 6.99 -17.36
C VAL A 34 -8.68 5.80 -18.31
N VAL A 35 -7.71 4.92 -18.07
CA VAL A 35 -7.57 3.65 -18.79
C VAL A 35 -7.88 2.50 -17.84
N ILE A 36 -8.85 1.66 -18.20
CA ILE A 36 -9.15 0.40 -17.53
C ILE A 36 -8.80 -0.73 -18.49
N ASP A 37 -7.77 -1.50 -18.13
CA ASP A 37 -7.27 -2.61 -18.93
C ASP A 37 -7.62 -3.94 -18.26
N GLU A 38 -8.56 -4.67 -18.84
CA GLU A 38 -9.03 -5.96 -18.35
C GLU A 38 -8.46 -7.15 -19.13
N SER A 39 -7.46 -6.92 -19.98
CA SER A 39 -6.86 -7.96 -20.84
C SER A 39 -6.28 -9.15 -20.05
N ALA A 40 -5.78 -8.90 -18.83
CA ALA A 40 -5.23 -9.92 -17.94
C ALA A 40 -6.18 -10.36 -16.82
N GLY A 41 -7.35 -9.73 -16.67
CA GLY A 41 -8.35 -10.04 -15.66
C GLY A 41 -9.28 -8.88 -15.33
N ALA A 42 -10.38 -9.19 -14.66
CA ALA A 42 -11.45 -8.23 -14.39
C ALA A 42 -11.01 -7.09 -13.45
N VAL A 43 -11.59 -5.90 -13.67
CA VAL A 43 -11.52 -4.75 -12.77
C VAL A 43 -12.89 -4.51 -12.17
N THR A 44 -13.00 -4.60 -10.86
CA THR A 44 -14.23 -4.32 -10.12
C THR A 44 -14.07 -3.05 -9.32
N ILE A 45 -15.03 -2.11 -9.42
CA ILE A 45 -15.01 -0.83 -8.72
C ILE A 45 -16.33 -0.65 -7.96
N GLY A 46 -16.24 -0.50 -6.65
CA GLY A 46 -17.38 -0.31 -5.76
C GLY A 46 -18.04 1.05 -5.92
N ALA A 47 -19.32 1.07 -5.58
CA ALA A 47 -20.21 2.24 -5.70
C ALA A 47 -19.65 3.48 -4.96
N GLY A 48 -19.90 4.67 -5.51
CA GLY A 48 -19.45 5.94 -4.93
C GLY A 48 -17.95 6.23 -5.11
N SER A 49 -17.19 5.32 -5.73
CA SER A 49 -15.77 5.53 -5.97
C SER A 49 -15.53 6.49 -7.12
N LYS A 50 -14.45 7.27 -7.01
CA LYS A 50 -14.02 8.26 -7.99
C LYS A 50 -12.65 7.89 -8.54
N ILE A 51 -12.57 7.70 -9.86
CA ILE A 51 -11.33 7.49 -10.59
C ILE A 51 -10.96 8.80 -11.29
N CYS A 52 -9.84 9.39 -10.90
CA CYS A 52 -9.44 10.72 -11.35
C CYS A 52 -8.69 10.67 -12.69
N HIS A 53 -8.47 11.84 -13.31
CA HIS A 53 -7.88 11.98 -14.63
C HIS A 53 -6.57 11.22 -14.80
N GLY A 54 -6.43 10.55 -15.94
CA GLY A 54 -5.21 9.86 -16.33
C GLY A 54 -4.81 8.67 -15.46
N ALA A 55 -5.66 8.24 -14.54
CA ALA A 55 -5.39 7.02 -13.79
C ALA A 55 -5.43 5.81 -14.73
N VAL A 56 -4.54 4.84 -14.47
CA VAL A 56 -4.47 3.57 -15.20
C VAL A 56 -4.72 2.43 -14.23
N ILE A 57 -5.66 1.55 -14.55
CA ILE A 57 -6.01 0.38 -13.74
C ILE A 57 -5.89 -0.86 -14.62
N GLN A 58 -4.99 -1.76 -14.26
CA GLN A 58 -4.76 -3.02 -14.96
C GLN A 58 -5.24 -4.19 -14.11
N GLY A 59 -6.22 -4.95 -14.62
CA GLY A 59 -6.77 -6.12 -13.93
C GLY A 59 -5.82 -7.32 -13.85
N PRO A 60 -6.06 -8.27 -12.94
CA PRO A 60 -7.20 -8.30 -12.01
C PRO A 60 -7.03 -7.33 -10.82
N VAL A 61 -8.04 -6.49 -10.55
CA VAL A 61 -8.06 -5.50 -9.47
C VAL A 61 -9.46 -5.41 -8.87
N VAL A 62 -9.54 -5.30 -7.55
CA VAL A 62 -10.79 -4.98 -6.84
C VAL A 62 -10.61 -3.69 -6.08
N ILE A 63 -11.49 -2.72 -6.30
CA ILE A 63 -11.59 -1.45 -5.60
C ILE A 63 -12.94 -1.42 -4.87
N GLY A 64 -12.91 -1.19 -3.58
CA GLY A 64 -14.11 -1.08 -2.74
C GLY A 64 -14.92 0.18 -3.00
N ALA A 65 -15.94 0.41 -2.19
CA ALA A 65 -16.84 1.54 -2.27
C ALA A 65 -16.23 2.84 -1.70
N ASP A 66 -16.74 4.00 -2.19
CA ASP A 66 -16.39 5.35 -1.73
C ASP A 66 -14.86 5.64 -1.75
N CYS A 67 -14.11 5.02 -2.66
CA CYS A 67 -12.68 5.22 -2.86
C CYS A 67 -12.37 6.45 -3.72
N ILE A 68 -11.18 7.00 -3.56
CA ILE A 68 -10.63 8.03 -4.45
C ILE A 68 -9.30 7.52 -5.01
N ILE A 69 -9.27 7.28 -6.32
CA ILE A 69 -8.04 6.95 -7.05
C ILE A 69 -7.57 8.24 -7.72
N GLY A 70 -6.46 8.77 -7.25
CA GLY A 70 -5.93 10.08 -7.63
C GLY A 70 -5.48 10.18 -9.09
N ASN A 71 -5.25 11.42 -9.55
CA ASN A 71 -4.79 11.66 -10.91
C ASN A 71 -3.49 10.91 -11.18
N TYR A 72 -3.40 10.29 -12.37
CA TYR A 72 -2.22 9.54 -12.82
C TYR A 72 -1.77 8.43 -11.86
N ALA A 73 -2.62 7.96 -10.98
CA ALA A 73 -2.34 6.77 -10.20
C ALA A 73 -2.28 5.55 -11.12
N PHE A 74 -1.36 4.63 -10.83
CA PHE A 74 -1.20 3.39 -11.58
C PHE A 74 -1.48 2.19 -10.68
N ILE A 75 -2.63 1.56 -10.87
CA ILE A 75 -3.03 0.36 -10.13
C ILE A 75 -2.78 -0.85 -11.02
N ARG A 76 -1.82 -1.66 -10.62
CA ARG A 76 -1.37 -2.85 -11.34
C ARG A 76 -2.08 -4.11 -10.86
N PRO A 77 -1.95 -5.22 -11.60
CA PRO A 77 -2.60 -6.49 -11.27
C PRO A 77 -2.33 -6.97 -9.83
N GLY A 78 -3.31 -7.69 -9.28
CA GLY A 78 -3.21 -8.32 -7.96
C GLY A 78 -3.54 -7.38 -6.79
N CYS A 79 -4.14 -6.22 -7.05
CA CYS A 79 -4.51 -5.29 -5.98
C CYS A 79 -5.91 -5.54 -5.44
N LEU A 80 -6.02 -5.58 -4.12
CA LEU A 80 -7.27 -5.55 -3.37
C LEU A 80 -7.32 -4.27 -2.53
N ILE A 81 -8.21 -3.36 -2.90
CA ILE A 81 -8.37 -2.06 -2.26
C ILE A 81 -9.72 -2.05 -1.54
N GLY A 82 -9.68 -1.88 -0.22
CA GLY A 82 -10.86 -1.82 0.65
C GLY A 82 -11.71 -0.58 0.43
N ASN A 83 -12.76 -0.42 1.23
CA ASN A 83 -13.66 0.73 1.13
C ASN A 83 -13.02 2.01 1.67
N GLN A 84 -13.45 3.17 1.12
CA GLN A 84 -13.03 4.50 1.60
C GLN A 84 -11.51 4.73 1.59
N VAL A 85 -10.81 4.04 0.70
CA VAL A 85 -9.37 4.22 0.50
C VAL A 85 -9.11 5.44 -0.36
N ARG A 86 -8.08 6.20 -0.02
CA ARG A 86 -7.61 7.35 -0.80
C ARG A 86 -6.21 7.11 -1.30
N ILE A 87 -6.02 7.21 -2.60
CA ILE A 87 -4.73 7.06 -3.28
C ILE A 87 -4.37 8.39 -3.93
N GLY A 88 -3.21 8.92 -3.61
CA GLY A 88 -2.73 10.22 -4.07
C GLY A 88 -2.26 10.21 -5.52
N TYR A 89 -1.97 11.41 -6.02
CA TYR A 89 -1.43 11.68 -7.36
C TYR A 89 -0.19 10.83 -7.66
N GLY A 90 -0.13 10.23 -8.86
CA GLY A 90 1.06 9.56 -9.38
C GLY A 90 1.57 8.39 -8.52
N THR A 91 0.71 7.80 -7.69
CA THR A 91 1.05 6.65 -6.85
C THR A 91 0.89 5.36 -7.64
N GLU A 92 1.90 4.51 -7.58
CA GLU A 92 1.87 3.16 -8.14
C GLU A 92 1.59 2.12 -7.06
N ILE A 93 0.63 1.21 -7.32
CA ILE A 93 0.30 0.09 -6.43
C ILE A 93 0.28 -1.19 -7.24
N LYS A 94 0.95 -2.22 -6.74
CA LYS A 94 1.09 -3.51 -7.42
C LYS A 94 0.97 -4.65 -6.42
N ASN A 95 0.16 -5.68 -6.75
CA ASN A 95 0.06 -6.91 -5.96
C ASN A 95 -0.01 -6.64 -4.45
N ALA A 96 -0.94 -5.77 -4.03
CA ALA A 96 -1.01 -5.27 -2.67
C ALA A 96 -2.44 -5.28 -2.13
N VAL A 97 -2.55 -5.42 -0.81
CA VAL A 97 -3.82 -5.30 -0.09
C VAL A 97 -3.80 -3.98 0.69
N LEU A 98 -4.74 -3.10 0.38
CA LEU A 98 -5.02 -1.90 1.16
C LEU A 98 -6.33 -2.11 1.92
N GLU A 99 -6.29 -2.22 3.22
CA GLU A 99 -7.51 -2.32 4.02
C GLU A 99 -8.29 -1.00 4.04
N SER A 100 -9.57 -1.07 4.43
CA SER A 100 -10.49 0.08 4.37
C SER A 100 -9.97 1.30 5.13
N THR A 101 -10.37 2.49 4.68
CA THR A 101 -10.03 3.80 5.27
C THR A 101 -8.53 4.16 5.25
N THR A 102 -7.73 3.41 4.50
CA THR A 102 -6.29 3.70 4.31
C THR A 102 -6.11 4.94 3.42
N THR A 103 -5.11 5.74 3.73
CA THR A 103 -4.73 6.90 2.93
C THR A 103 -3.28 6.78 2.48
N ILE A 104 -3.09 6.77 1.16
CA ILE A 104 -1.77 6.75 0.52
C ILE A 104 -1.51 8.12 -0.09
N GLY A 105 -0.43 8.77 0.31
CA GLY A 105 0.00 10.07 -0.21
C GLY A 105 0.42 10.02 -1.69
N PRO A 106 0.74 11.18 -2.28
CA PRO A 106 1.19 11.24 -3.67
C PRO A 106 2.56 10.62 -3.88
N GLN A 107 2.79 10.14 -5.11
CA GLN A 107 4.08 9.62 -5.58
C GLN A 107 4.63 8.47 -4.72
N CYS A 108 3.77 7.69 -4.09
CA CYS A 108 4.15 6.48 -3.38
C CYS A 108 4.38 5.31 -4.34
N PHE A 109 5.16 4.32 -3.89
CA PHE A 109 5.30 3.02 -4.53
C PHE A 109 4.99 1.93 -3.52
N ILE A 110 3.88 1.22 -3.72
CA ILE A 110 3.41 0.18 -2.80
C ILE A 110 3.33 -1.13 -3.58
N SER A 111 4.20 -2.07 -3.26
CA SER A 111 4.22 -3.35 -3.96
C SER A 111 4.34 -4.54 -3.01
N ASP A 112 3.66 -5.64 -3.36
CA ASP A 112 3.71 -6.93 -2.68
C ASP A 112 3.54 -6.80 -1.15
N SER A 113 2.63 -5.90 -0.74
CA SER A 113 2.52 -5.42 0.65
C SER A 113 1.08 -5.48 1.15
N VAL A 114 0.93 -5.54 2.46
CA VAL A 114 -0.37 -5.40 3.14
C VAL A 114 -0.35 -4.15 4.00
N ILE A 115 -1.30 -3.26 3.76
CA ILE A 115 -1.48 -2.00 4.47
C ILE A 115 -2.75 -2.08 5.30
N GLY A 116 -2.61 -2.06 6.61
CA GLY A 116 -3.69 -2.24 7.57
C GLY A 116 -4.68 -1.09 7.61
N LYS A 117 -5.88 -1.39 8.08
CA LYS A 117 -7.02 -0.47 8.16
C LYS A 117 -6.65 0.87 8.79
N GLY A 118 -7.05 1.97 8.12
CA GLY A 118 -6.85 3.32 8.63
C GLY A 118 -5.39 3.80 8.68
N ALA A 119 -4.46 3.05 8.09
CA ALA A 119 -3.08 3.50 8.00
C ALA A 119 -2.96 4.74 7.09
N TYR A 120 -2.03 5.61 7.44
CA TYR A 120 -1.69 6.82 6.68
C TYR A 120 -0.24 6.77 6.22
N LEU A 121 -0.02 6.85 4.92
CA LEU A 121 1.30 6.92 4.30
C LEU A 121 1.46 8.30 3.67
N GLY A 122 2.46 9.05 4.13
CA GLY A 122 2.82 10.36 3.58
C GLY A 122 3.33 10.26 2.13
N ALA A 123 3.58 11.41 1.53
CA ALA A 123 4.10 11.46 0.16
C ALA A 123 5.42 10.70 -0.01
N GLN A 124 5.59 10.05 -1.15
CA GLN A 124 6.82 9.38 -1.53
C GLN A 124 7.25 8.22 -0.61
N VAL A 125 6.32 7.63 0.13
CA VAL A 125 6.58 6.37 0.85
C VAL A 125 6.82 5.26 -0.16
N ARG A 126 7.82 4.40 0.09
CA ARG A 126 8.18 3.30 -0.78
C ARG A 126 8.29 1.99 -0.03
N THR A 127 7.62 0.96 -0.53
CA THR A 127 7.82 -0.41 -0.06
C THR A 127 8.75 -1.13 -1.04
N SER A 128 10.01 -1.32 -0.65
CA SER A 128 10.90 -2.17 -1.43
C SER A 128 10.44 -3.63 -1.33
N ASN A 129 10.44 -4.34 -2.44
CA ASN A 129 9.93 -5.70 -2.53
C ASN A 129 10.96 -6.73 -3.02
N HIS A 130 12.17 -6.31 -3.32
CA HIS A 130 13.22 -7.16 -3.88
C HIS A 130 14.53 -6.91 -3.16
N ARG A 131 15.27 -8.00 -2.88
CA ARG A 131 16.61 -7.94 -2.28
C ARG A 131 17.65 -7.68 -3.36
N LEU A 132 18.66 -6.86 -3.05
CA LEU A 132 19.74 -6.56 -4.00
C LEU A 132 20.65 -7.76 -4.29
N ASP A 133 20.68 -8.75 -3.37
CA ASP A 133 21.44 -10.01 -3.56
C ASP A 133 20.65 -11.07 -4.35
N GLY A 134 19.43 -10.77 -4.81
CA GLY A 134 18.60 -11.65 -5.62
C GLY A 134 18.04 -12.88 -4.89
N LYS A 135 18.25 -12.99 -3.57
CA LYS A 135 17.74 -14.11 -2.76
C LYS A 135 16.28 -13.91 -2.37
N THR A 136 15.67 -14.97 -1.87
CA THR A 136 14.31 -14.95 -1.28
C THR A 136 14.25 -13.98 -0.11
N VAL A 137 13.08 -13.38 0.08
CA VAL A 137 12.84 -12.44 1.18
C VAL A 137 12.55 -13.23 2.45
N HIS A 138 13.23 -12.88 3.52
CA HIS A 138 12.99 -13.43 4.85
C HIS A 138 12.09 -12.48 5.67
N VAL A 139 11.19 -13.04 6.45
CA VAL A 139 10.41 -12.34 7.45
C VAL A 139 10.77 -12.84 8.83
N ARG A 140 10.90 -11.93 9.79
CA ARG A 140 11.12 -12.28 11.17
C ARG A 140 9.81 -12.19 11.95
N LEU A 141 9.33 -13.33 12.46
CA LEU A 141 8.18 -13.43 13.32
C LEU A 141 8.63 -13.93 14.69
N ASP A 142 8.37 -13.15 15.71
CA ASP A 142 8.94 -13.35 17.04
C ASP A 142 10.48 -13.44 16.96
N ASP A 143 11.09 -14.54 17.31
CA ASP A 143 12.54 -14.76 17.21
C ASP A 143 12.93 -15.68 16.03
N GLU A 144 11.96 -16.12 15.23
CA GLU A 144 12.20 -16.98 14.08
C GLU A 144 12.42 -16.19 12.80
N ASP A 145 13.47 -16.54 12.05
CA ASP A 145 13.75 -16.03 10.70
C ASP A 145 13.21 -17.03 9.68
N ILE A 146 12.14 -16.65 8.98
CA ILE A 146 11.41 -17.51 8.07
C ILE A 146 11.73 -17.13 6.64
N ASP A 147 12.29 -18.05 5.86
CA ASP A 147 12.38 -17.91 4.42
C ASP A 147 10.98 -18.05 3.81
N THR A 148 10.54 -17.01 3.12
CA THR A 148 9.20 -16.99 2.49
C THR A 148 9.14 -17.75 1.17
N GLY A 149 10.27 -18.16 0.62
CA GLY A 149 10.39 -18.72 -0.73
C GLY A 149 10.06 -17.72 -1.85
N CYS A 150 9.81 -16.45 -1.53
CA CYS A 150 9.46 -15.42 -2.49
C CYS A 150 10.66 -14.50 -2.77
N GLU A 151 10.99 -14.29 -4.05
CA GLU A 151 11.98 -13.29 -4.46
C GLU A 151 11.45 -11.86 -4.31
N LYS A 152 10.12 -11.70 -4.31
CA LYS A 152 9.44 -10.41 -4.16
C LYS A 152 8.42 -10.48 -3.04
N LEU A 153 8.68 -9.70 -2.00
CA LEU A 153 7.76 -9.48 -0.88
C LEU A 153 8.05 -8.10 -0.29
N GLY A 154 7.03 -7.27 -0.20
CA GLY A 154 7.12 -5.93 0.39
C GLY A 154 7.10 -5.98 1.92
N CYS A 155 6.12 -5.35 2.52
CA CYS A 155 6.02 -5.23 3.96
C CYS A 155 4.59 -5.39 4.48
N TYR A 156 4.47 -5.55 5.79
CA TYR A 156 3.21 -5.40 6.50
C TYR A 156 3.23 -4.12 7.33
N ILE A 157 2.23 -3.24 7.10
CA ILE A 157 2.01 -2.03 7.89
C ILE A 157 0.72 -2.23 8.68
N GLY A 158 0.83 -2.22 10.01
CA GLY A 158 -0.28 -2.47 10.91
C GLY A 158 -1.37 -1.39 10.86
N PRO A 159 -2.61 -1.73 11.30
CA PRO A 159 -3.72 -0.80 11.33
C PRO A 159 -3.39 0.49 12.10
N GLY A 160 -3.88 1.63 11.61
CA GLY A 160 -3.69 2.93 12.23
C GLY A 160 -2.26 3.47 12.25
N ALA A 161 -1.30 2.77 11.66
CA ALA A 161 0.08 3.27 11.57
C ALA A 161 0.16 4.52 10.68
N ARG A 162 1.02 5.45 11.04
CA ARG A 162 1.19 6.75 10.37
C ARG A 162 2.66 6.95 9.97
N LEU A 163 2.90 7.01 8.67
CA LEU A 163 4.23 7.17 8.11
C LEU A 163 4.39 8.57 7.50
N GLY A 164 5.46 9.26 7.89
CA GLY A 164 5.83 10.55 7.32
C GLY A 164 6.29 10.44 5.85
N VAL A 165 6.60 11.59 5.26
CA VAL A 165 7.05 11.66 3.87
C VAL A 165 8.40 10.95 3.67
N GLN A 166 8.60 10.34 2.51
CA GLN A 166 9.87 9.71 2.13
C GLN A 166 10.33 8.57 3.06
N VAL A 167 9.41 7.91 3.74
CA VAL A 167 9.75 6.68 4.47
C VAL A 167 9.97 5.56 3.46
N ILE A 168 11.07 4.82 3.63
CA ILE A 168 11.42 3.65 2.81
C ILE A 168 11.34 2.41 3.71
N ILE A 169 10.69 1.35 3.23
CA ILE A 169 10.56 0.11 4.00
C ILE A 169 11.22 -1.01 3.19
N LEU A 170 12.21 -1.68 3.79
CA LEU A 170 12.91 -2.78 3.14
C LEU A 170 12.05 -4.05 3.09
N PRO A 171 12.37 -5.01 2.20
CA PRO A 171 11.58 -6.21 1.98
C PRO A 171 11.38 -7.04 3.26
N GLY A 172 10.18 -7.60 3.44
CA GLY A 172 9.85 -8.47 4.56
C GLY A 172 9.71 -7.79 5.92
N ARG A 173 9.66 -6.45 5.97
CA ARG A 173 9.57 -5.72 7.25
C ARG A 173 8.13 -5.59 7.74
N TYR A 174 8.01 -5.47 9.06
CA TYR A 174 6.76 -5.29 9.79
C TYR A 174 6.79 -3.99 10.59
N ILE A 175 5.71 -3.22 10.51
CA ILE A 175 5.46 -2.04 11.33
C ILE A 175 4.20 -2.31 12.16
N ALA A 176 4.32 -2.25 13.49
CA ALA A 176 3.21 -2.53 14.38
C ALA A 176 2.06 -1.51 14.22
N ALA A 177 0.86 -1.95 14.56
CA ALA A 177 -0.33 -1.09 14.58
C ALA A 177 -0.12 0.17 15.42
N GLU A 178 -0.75 1.29 14.99
CA GLU A 178 -0.73 2.59 15.68
C GLU A 178 0.67 3.17 15.91
N SER A 179 1.69 2.70 15.17
CA SER A 179 3.02 3.30 15.19
C SER A 179 3.06 4.60 14.40
N THR A 180 3.89 5.53 14.84
CA THR A 180 4.16 6.79 14.12
C THR A 180 5.61 6.84 13.70
N ILE A 181 5.86 6.93 12.40
CA ILE A 181 7.19 6.98 11.80
C ILE A 181 7.41 8.39 11.24
N GLY A 182 8.43 9.07 11.72
CA GLY A 182 8.83 10.39 11.21
C GLY A 182 9.28 10.35 9.74
N PRO A 183 9.46 11.52 9.11
CA PRO A 183 9.87 11.59 7.71
C PRO A 183 11.30 11.09 7.48
N ARG A 184 11.57 10.63 6.25
CA ARG A 184 12.91 10.24 5.75
C ARG A 184 13.59 9.13 6.55
N ILE A 185 12.82 8.22 7.16
CA ILE A 185 13.34 7.05 7.87
C ILE A 185 13.35 5.86 6.92
N THR A 186 14.47 5.13 6.88
CA THR A 186 14.56 3.81 6.25
C THR A 186 14.33 2.73 7.31
N ILE A 187 13.34 1.86 7.06
CA ILE A 187 12.96 0.77 7.95
C ILE A 187 13.70 -0.50 7.52
N GLU A 188 14.76 -0.83 8.25
CA GLU A 188 15.63 -1.99 7.97
C GLU A 188 15.31 -3.20 8.84
N LYS A 189 14.54 -3.02 9.90
CA LYS A 189 14.10 -4.05 10.84
C LYS A 189 12.65 -3.84 11.25
N ASN A 190 12.04 -4.89 11.81
CA ASN A 190 10.70 -4.81 12.32
C ASN A 190 10.59 -3.75 13.44
N LEU A 191 9.52 -2.96 13.39
CA LEU A 191 9.29 -1.92 14.39
C LEU A 191 8.09 -2.29 15.26
N PRO A 192 8.30 -2.51 16.58
CA PRO A 192 7.22 -2.61 17.55
C PRO A 192 6.43 -1.31 17.62
N LYS A 193 5.31 -1.32 18.35
CA LYS A 193 4.49 -0.10 18.54
C LYS A 193 5.34 1.02 19.17
N GLY A 194 5.36 2.17 18.51
CA GLY A 194 6.14 3.30 19.01
C GLY A 194 6.07 4.55 18.12
N LYS A 195 6.74 5.60 18.60
CA LYS A 195 6.98 6.82 17.82
C LYS A 195 8.46 6.91 17.49
N TYR A 196 8.77 6.91 16.21
CA TYR A 196 10.12 6.91 15.67
C TYR A 196 10.41 8.23 14.99
N ILE A 197 11.52 8.85 15.31
CA ILE A 197 11.98 10.10 14.71
C ILE A 197 13.42 9.96 14.26
N LEU A 198 13.76 10.60 13.14
CA LEU A 198 15.12 10.77 12.69
C LEU A 198 15.69 12.03 13.38
N LYS A 199 16.80 11.87 14.10
CA LYS A 199 17.58 13.02 14.57
C LYS A 199 18.51 13.45 13.45
N GLN A 200 18.48 14.73 13.08
CA GLN A 200 19.30 15.28 12.02
C GLN A 200 20.03 16.51 12.57
N GLU A 201 21.34 16.55 12.31
CA GLU A 201 22.17 17.72 12.59
C GLU A 201 22.42 18.47 11.28
N ILE A 202 22.27 19.79 11.31
CA ILE A 202 22.52 20.67 10.17
C ILE A 202 23.66 21.60 10.57
N SER A 203 24.79 21.53 9.83
CA SER A 203 25.92 22.42 10.01
C SER A 203 25.95 23.46 8.89
N CYS A 204 26.14 24.73 9.24
CA CYS A 204 26.42 25.79 8.29
C CYS A 204 27.92 25.93 8.18
N LEU A 205 28.47 25.66 6.98
CA LEU A 205 29.87 25.95 6.67
C LEU A 205 29.93 27.38 6.11
N VAL A 206 30.33 28.33 6.95
CA VAL A 206 30.65 29.68 6.48
C VAL A 206 32.04 29.61 5.87
N GLY A 207 32.18 29.96 4.59
CA GLY A 207 33.50 30.06 3.95
C GLY A 207 34.31 31.13 4.68
N GLU A 208 35.57 30.84 5.00
CA GLU A 208 36.53 31.87 5.34
C GLU A 208 36.76 32.72 4.08
N GLU A 209 36.48 34.03 4.16
CA GLU A 209 36.80 35.00 3.13
C GLU A 209 38.32 35.24 3.07
#